data_ac5ecd63a8f9ede8a348204051a54645
#
_entry.id   ac5ecd63a8f9ede8a348204051a54645
#
_cell.length_a   1.000
_cell.length_b   1.000
_cell.length_c   1.000
_cell.angle_alpha   90.00
_cell.angle_beta   90.00
_cell.angle_gamma   90.00
#
_symmetry.space_group_name_H-M   'P 1'
#
loop_
_entity.id
_entity.type
_entity.pdbx_description
1 polymer ?
#
loop_
_entity_poly.entity_id
_entity_poly.type
_entity_poly.pdbx_seq_one_letter_code
_entity_poly.pdbx_strand_id
1 'polypeptide(L)'
;MQIGIQESIRQATYFSLGSMVVEMIYVRISLVGIDWISKQEKLMKIMEWVTLAIVAALATGSFIAAMHGGENAKNPILDNNMNRFLLGMLGCAINPVVVVFWFGWSTVLFTKKILQPVNSQYNSYIVGIGIGAFIGNCVFIFGGKFLYSKLAGAQHYMHWFIGGIFALTALIQLYKILRHKDAVDKLQHIKKQEITQPLI
;
A
#
# COMPACT_ATOMS: atom_id res chain seq x y z
N MET A 1 -3.24 12.71 -5.13
CA MET A 1 -4.35 13.67 -4.98
C MET A 1 -3.84 15.07 -4.67
N GLN A 2 -3.14 15.35 -3.55
CA GLN A 2 -2.63 16.70 -3.19
C GLN A 2 -1.82 17.38 -4.32
N ILE A 3 -0.87 16.69 -4.95
CA ILE A 3 -0.08 17.24 -6.07
C ILE A 3 -0.98 17.66 -7.23
N GLY A 4 -2.02 16.89 -7.55
CA GLY A 4 -2.96 17.22 -8.62
C GLY A 4 -3.82 18.46 -8.34
N ILE A 5 -4.02 18.78 -7.07
CA ILE A 5 -4.79 19.93 -6.60
C ILE A 5 -3.90 21.16 -6.49
N GLN A 6 -2.73 21.03 -5.88
CA GLN A 6 -1.83 22.15 -5.56
C GLN A 6 -0.90 22.56 -6.71
N GLU A 7 -0.49 21.61 -7.56
CA GLU A 7 0.45 21.87 -8.65
C GLU A 7 -0.24 21.74 -10.03
N SER A 8 -0.33 20.50 -10.51
CA SER A 8 -1.00 20.20 -11.79
C SER A 8 -1.28 18.70 -11.94
N ILE A 9 -2.24 18.36 -12.81
CA ILE A 9 -2.52 16.96 -13.19
C ILE A 9 -1.25 16.29 -13.76
N ARG A 10 -0.47 17.03 -14.56
CA ARG A 10 0.78 16.53 -15.15
C ARG A 10 1.78 16.09 -14.09
N GLN A 11 1.99 16.89 -13.05
CA GLN A 11 2.92 16.58 -11.95
C GLN A 11 2.42 15.39 -11.13
N ALA A 12 1.11 15.32 -10.86
CA ALA A 12 0.50 14.18 -10.20
C ALA A 12 0.65 12.87 -11.01
N THR A 13 0.55 12.95 -12.35
CA THR A 13 0.77 11.80 -13.22
C THR A 13 2.23 11.33 -13.18
N TYR A 14 3.21 12.24 -13.21
CA TYR A 14 4.62 11.86 -13.06
C TYR A 14 4.90 11.20 -11.71
N PHE A 15 4.37 11.75 -10.63
CA PHE A 15 4.48 11.14 -9.30
C PHE A 15 3.88 9.73 -9.29
N SER A 16 2.70 9.56 -9.85
CA SER A 16 2.00 8.30 -9.95
C SER A 16 2.76 7.26 -10.78
N LEU A 17 3.36 7.67 -11.89
CA LEU A 17 4.21 6.79 -12.71
C LEU A 17 5.46 6.34 -11.93
N GLY A 18 6.05 7.23 -11.15
CA GLY A 18 7.19 6.88 -10.29
C GLY A 18 6.82 5.84 -9.23
N SER A 19 5.70 6.02 -8.53
CA SER A 19 5.23 5.03 -7.54
C SER A 19 4.87 3.70 -8.17
N MET A 20 4.24 3.70 -9.35
CA MET A 20 3.88 2.49 -10.10
C MET A 20 5.11 1.62 -10.45
N VAL A 21 6.21 2.24 -10.86
CA VAL A 21 7.46 1.50 -11.16
C VAL A 21 7.95 0.76 -9.93
N VAL A 22 7.97 1.40 -8.77
CA VAL A 22 8.39 0.76 -7.51
C VAL A 22 7.42 -0.33 -7.09
N GLU A 23 6.12 -0.14 -7.23
CA GLU A 23 5.12 -1.18 -6.98
C GLU A 23 5.36 -2.42 -7.84
N MET A 24 5.60 -2.26 -9.13
CA MET A 24 5.92 -3.38 -10.04
C MET A 24 7.18 -4.14 -9.59
N ILE A 25 8.21 -3.43 -9.12
CA ILE A 25 9.42 -4.02 -8.57
C ILE A 25 9.08 -4.82 -7.30
N TYR A 26 8.30 -4.27 -6.38
CA TYR A 26 7.90 -4.96 -5.16
C TYR A 26 7.04 -6.20 -5.44
N VAL A 27 6.13 -6.13 -6.40
CA VAL A 27 5.39 -7.29 -6.87
C VAL A 27 6.34 -8.38 -7.36
N ARG A 28 7.32 -8.01 -8.20
CA ARG A 28 8.32 -8.98 -8.70
C ARG A 28 9.12 -9.62 -7.57
N ILE A 29 9.59 -8.80 -6.62
CA ILE A 29 10.31 -9.28 -5.43
C ILE A 29 9.42 -10.21 -4.61
N SER A 30 8.15 -9.87 -4.40
CA SER A 30 7.23 -10.69 -3.63
C SER A 30 6.97 -12.04 -4.28
N LEU A 31 6.83 -12.08 -5.61
CA LEU A 31 6.59 -13.32 -6.35
C LEU A 31 7.79 -14.28 -6.32
N VAL A 32 9.00 -13.73 -6.45
CA VAL A 32 10.24 -14.53 -6.45
C VAL A 32 10.70 -14.84 -5.03
N GLY A 33 10.53 -13.90 -4.11
CA GLY A 33 11.05 -13.96 -2.75
C GLY A 33 10.12 -14.61 -1.73
N ILE A 34 8.91 -15.04 -2.13
CA ILE A 34 7.89 -15.51 -1.19
C ILE A 34 8.37 -16.70 -0.34
N ASP A 35 9.10 -17.64 -0.97
CA ASP A 35 9.65 -18.80 -0.28
C ASP A 35 10.73 -18.44 0.75
N TRP A 36 11.50 -17.40 0.48
CA TRP A 36 12.53 -16.94 1.39
C TRP A 36 11.92 -16.14 2.56
N ILE A 37 11.01 -15.21 2.25
CA ILE A 37 10.38 -14.33 3.26
C ILE A 37 9.44 -15.10 4.17
N SER A 38 8.70 -16.07 3.63
CA SER A 38 7.81 -16.91 4.44
C SER A 38 8.54 -17.71 5.53
N LYS A 39 9.86 -17.90 5.38
CA LYS A 39 10.72 -18.54 6.37
C LYS A 39 11.25 -17.57 7.44
N GLN A 40 11.10 -16.25 7.22
CA GLN A 40 11.64 -15.21 8.11
C GLN A 40 10.55 -14.66 9.05
N GLU A 41 10.14 -15.46 10.02
CA GLU A 41 9.09 -15.08 11.00
C GLU A 41 9.38 -13.75 11.70
N LYS A 42 10.65 -13.53 12.10
CA LYS A 42 11.08 -12.27 12.73
C LYS A 42 10.82 -11.05 11.84
N LEU A 43 11.17 -11.18 10.54
CA LEU A 43 10.99 -10.10 9.58
C LEU A 43 9.51 -9.76 9.40
N MET A 44 8.67 -10.78 9.23
CA MET A 44 7.23 -10.60 9.11
C MET A 44 6.62 -9.91 10.33
N LYS A 45 6.99 -10.34 11.55
CA LYS A 45 6.53 -9.69 12.78
C LYS A 45 6.97 -8.22 12.87
N ILE A 46 8.23 -7.93 12.55
CA ILE A 46 8.73 -6.54 12.53
C ILE A 46 7.90 -5.70 11.53
N MET A 47 7.67 -6.23 10.33
CA MET A 47 6.88 -5.53 9.30
C MET A 47 5.44 -5.27 9.73
N GLU A 48 4.80 -6.18 10.45
CA GLU A 48 3.46 -5.99 11.02
C GLU A 48 3.42 -4.85 12.03
N TRP A 49 4.38 -4.78 12.96
CA TRP A 49 4.49 -3.71 13.94
C TRP A 49 4.81 -2.36 13.29
N VAL A 50 5.71 -2.35 12.29
CA VAL A 50 6.03 -1.13 11.53
C VAL A 50 4.80 -0.64 10.77
N THR A 51 4.04 -1.54 10.15
CA THR A 51 2.78 -1.18 9.47
C THR A 51 1.77 -0.59 10.47
N LEU A 52 1.61 -1.20 11.63
CA LEU A 52 0.72 -0.68 12.68
C LEU A 52 1.15 0.74 13.10
N ALA A 53 2.45 0.95 13.35
CA ALA A 53 2.98 2.26 13.74
C ALA A 53 2.70 3.33 12.67
N ILE A 54 2.89 3.00 11.38
CA ILE A 54 2.62 3.93 10.28
C ILE A 54 1.13 4.25 10.16
N VAL A 55 0.26 3.24 10.20
CA VAL A 55 -1.19 3.47 10.09
C VAL A 55 -1.69 4.27 11.29
N ALA A 56 -1.17 4.02 12.50
CA ALA A 56 -1.46 4.80 13.69
C ALA A 56 -0.98 6.26 13.55
N ALA A 57 0.23 6.48 13.01
CA ALA A 57 0.76 7.81 12.75
C ALA A 57 -0.09 8.58 11.71
N LEU A 58 -0.54 7.90 10.65
CA LEU A 58 -1.44 8.49 9.64
C LEU A 58 -2.80 8.83 10.23
N ALA A 59 -3.36 7.97 11.09
CA ALA A 59 -4.61 8.26 11.81
C ALA A 59 -4.45 9.51 12.69
N THR A 60 -3.40 9.55 13.52
CA THR A 60 -3.10 10.68 14.41
C THR A 60 -2.89 11.96 13.63
N GLY A 61 -2.09 11.93 12.55
CA GLY A 61 -1.86 13.07 11.67
C GLY A 61 -3.15 13.58 11.02
N SER A 62 -4.04 12.68 10.60
CA SER A 62 -5.35 13.04 10.02
C SER A 62 -6.27 13.72 11.06
N PHE A 63 -6.28 13.23 12.31
CA PHE A 63 -7.06 13.86 13.38
C PHE A 63 -6.48 15.22 13.78
N ILE A 64 -5.15 15.35 13.87
CA ILE A 64 -4.50 16.65 14.13
C ILE A 64 -4.84 17.66 13.03
N ALA A 65 -4.77 17.25 11.76
CA ALA A 65 -5.15 18.10 10.63
C ALA A 65 -6.64 18.50 10.70
N ALA A 66 -7.51 17.58 11.11
CA ALA A 66 -8.93 17.86 11.33
C ALA A 66 -9.15 18.90 12.45
N MET A 67 -8.43 18.80 13.56
CA MET A 67 -8.54 19.73 14.70
C MET A 67 -8.05 21.14 14.36
N HIS A 68 -7.02 21.26 13.54
CA HIS A 68 -6.41 22.56 13.19
C HIS A 68 -7.00 23.20 11.92
N GLY A 69 -8.16 22.76 11.46
CA GLY A 69 -8.90 23.37 10.35
C GLY A 69 -8.36 23.09 8.95
N GLY A 70 -7.33 22.26 8.82
CA GLY A 70 -6.88 21.71 7.52
C GLY A 70 -6.28 22.70 6.50
N GLU A 71 -6.33 24.01 6.76
CA GLU A 71 -6.05 25.01 5.72
C GLU A 71 -4.57 25.25 5.40
N ASN A 72 -3.62 24.83 6.24
CA ASN A 72 -2.22 25.17 6.06
C ASN A 72 -1.20 24.08 6.36
N ALA A 73 -1.58 22.81 6.36
CA ALA A 73 -0.57 21.75 6.42
C ALA A 73 0.17 21.67 5.08
N LYS A 74 1.12 22.59 4.85
CA LYS A 74 2.12 22.42 3.81
C LYS A 74 2.77 21.07 4.06
N ASN A 75 2.59 20.17 3.12
CA ASN A 75 3.20 18.86 3.21
C ASN A 75 4.71 19.05 2.91
N PRO A 76 5.61 18.92 3.91
CA PRO A 76 7.03 19.19 3.71
C PRO A 76 7.65 18.25 2.67
N ILE A 77 7.02 17.10 2.39
CA ILE A 77 7.44 16.17 1.35
C ILE A 77 7.18 16.76 -0.04
N LEU A 78 6.18 17.63 -0.19
CA LEU A 78 5.82 18.24 -1.48
C LEU A 78 6.48 19.61 -1.67
N ASP A 79 6.91 20.26 -0.62
CA ASP A 79 7.57 21.59 -0.64
C ASP A 79 9.07 21.45 -0.95
N ASN A 80 9.37 20.80 -2.10
CA ASN A 80 10.73 20.63 -2.59
C ASN A 80 10.77 20.71 -4.13
N ASN A 81 11.95 21.04 -4.67
CA ASN A 81 12.21 21.13 -6.12
C ASN A 81 12.56 19.79 -6.77
N MET A 82 12.31 18.67 -6.09
CA MET A 82 12.63 17.34 -6.60
C MET A 82 11.70 16.98 -7.76
N ASN A 83 12.24 16.27 -8.74
CA ASN A 83 11.45 15.71 -9.83
C ASN A 83 10.32 14.84 -9.27
N ARG A 84 9.06 15.10 -9.66
CA ARG A 84 7.88 14.43 -9.11
C ARG A 84 7.85 12.93 -9.38
N PHE A 85 8.47 12.48 -10.46
CA PHE A 85 8.65 11.05 -10.70
C PHE A 85 9.56 10.40 -9.66
N LEU A 86 10.72 11.01 -9.38
CA LEU A 86 11.64 10.51 -8.34
C LEU A 86 11.00 10.58 -6.94
N LEU A 87 10.25 11.65 -6.66
CA LEU A 87 9.52 11.77 -5.41
C LEU A 87 8.47 10.67 -5.24
N GLY A 88 7.78 10.30 -6.32
CA GLY A 88 6.84 9.18 -6.35
C GLY A 88 7.54 7.83 -6.09
N MET A 89 8.70 7.62 -6.73
CA MET A 89 9.51 6.43 -6.47
C MET A 89 9.96 6.34 -5.02
N LEU A 90 10.54 7.41 -4.47
CA LEU A 90 11.02 7.44 -3.08
C LEU A 90 9.88 7.27 -2.09
N GLY A 91 8.76 7.97 -2.28
CA GLY A 91 7.59 7.87 -1.41
C GLY A 91 7.02 6.46 -1.36
N CYS A 92 6.98 5.75 -2.50
CA CYS A 92 6.57 4.36 -2.55
C CYS A 92 7.64 3.42 -1.95
N ALA A 93 8.93 3.67 -2.24
CA ALA A 93 10.04 2.82 -1.79
C ALA A 93 10.22 2.83 -0.25
N ILE A 94 9.97 3.96 0.38
CA ILE A 94 10.07 4.09 1.85
C ILE A 94 8.83 3.52 2.55
N ASN A 95 7.74 3.30 1.82
CA ASN A 95 6.47 2.87 2.41
C ASN A 95 6.44 1.35 2.67
N PRO A 96 6.65 0.88 3.91
CA PRO A 96 6.67 -0.55 4.21
C PRO A 96 5.29 -1.21 4.08
N VAL A 97 4.21 -0.44 4.11
CA VAL A 97 2.84 -0.96 3.93
C VAL A 97 2.69 -1.59 2.54
N VAL A 98 3.29 -0.98 1.52
CA VAL A 98 3.27 -1.50 0.14
C VAL A 98 3.96 -2.86 0.05
N VAL A 99 5.09 -3.00 0.74
CA VAL A 99 5.84 -4.27 0.79
C VAL A 99 4.99 -5.36 1.43
N VAL A 100 4.45 -5.11 2.64
CA VAL A 100 3.59 -6.08 3.36
C VAL A 100 2.37 -6.45 2.54
N PHE A 101 1.75 -5.47 1.88
CA PHE A 101 0.58 -5.69 1.03
C PHE A 101 0.90 -6.66 -0.11
N TRP A 102 1.97 -6.42 -0.88
CA TRP A 102 2.30 -7.26 -2.02
C TRP A 102 2.75 -8.67 -1.62
N PHE A 103 3.48 -8.82 -0.51
CA PHE A 103 3.80 -10.15 0.01
C PHE A 103 2.55 -10.90 0.48
N GLY A 104 1.68 -10.24 1.23
CA GLY A 104 0.43 -10.82 1.69
C GLY A 104 -0.48 -11.25 0.53
N TRP A 105 -0.62 -10.39 -0.48
CA TRP A 105 -1.45 -10.66 -1.65
C TRP A 105 -0.87 -11.79 -2.52
N SER A 106 0.45 -11.77 -2.77
CA SER A 106 1.13 -12.86 -3.49
C SER A 106 0.93 -14.20 -2.78
N THR A 107 1.04 -14.24 -1.46
CA THR A 107 0.74 -15.43 -0.66
C THR A 107 -0.66 -15.97 -0.93
N VAL A 108 -1.67 -15.09 -0.95
CA VAL A 108 -3.07 -15.50 -1.23
C VAL A 108 -3.20 -16.10 -2.63
N LEU A 109 -2.54 -15.51 -3.63
CA LEU A 109 -2.61 -16.01 -5.01
C LEU A 109 -1.97 -17.37 -5.18
N PHE A 110 -0.82 -17.61 -4.56
CA PHE A 110 -0.17 -18.92 -4.57
C PHE A 110 -0.98 -19.96 -3.81
N THR A 111 -1.48 -19.62 -2.62
CA THR A 111 -2.30 -20.52 -1.82
C THR A 111 -3.56 -20.96 -2.54
N LYS A 112 -4.21 -20.05 -3.26
CA LYS A 112 -5.39 -20.34 -4.05
C LYS A 112 -5.09 -21.01 -5.41
N LYS A 113 -3.82 -21.27 -5.70
CA LYS A 113 -3.36 -21.82 -7.00
C LYS A 113 -3.81 -21.00 -8.21
N ILE A 114 -4.09 -19.70 -8.01
CA ILE A 114 -4.47 -18.77 -9.09
C ILE A 114 -3.25 -18.42 -9.94
N LEU A 115 -2.09 -18.30 -9.30
CA LEU A 115 -0.83 -17.99 -9.94
C LEU A 115 0.14 -19.17 -9.77
N GLN A 116 0.68 -19.66 -10.87
CA GLN A 116 1.69 -20.72 -10.86
C GLN A 116 3.09 -20.10 -10.95
N PRO A 117 4.14 -20.76 -10.43
CA PRO A 117 5.51 -20.24 -10.44
C PRO A 117 6.15 -20.31 -11.83
N VAL A 118 5.53 -19.65 -12.82
CA VAL A 118 5.98 -19.60 -14.21
C VAL A 118 6.23 -18.15 -14.60
N ASN A 119 7.41 -17.86 -15.17
CA ASN A 119 7.81 -16.50 -15.53
C ASN A 119 6.82 -15.76 -16.44
N SER A 120 6.17 -16.46 -17.35
CA SER A 120 5.16 -15.86 -18.23
C SER A 120 3.95 -15.34 -17.44
N GLN A 121 3.46 -16.12 -16.47
CA GLN A 121 2.35 -15.70 -15.61
C GLN A 121 2.76 -14.54 -14.69
N TYR A 122 3.98 -14.56 -14.17
CA TYR A 122 4.51 -13.45 -13.37
C TYR A 122 4.55 -12.15 -14.17
N ASN A 123 5.07 -12.19 -15.39
CA ASN A 123 5.16 -11.01 -16.23
C ASN A 123 3.77 -10.46 -16.59
N SER A 124 2.84 -11.32 -16.99
CA SER A 124 1.46 -10.92 -17.28
C SER A 124 0.76 -10.31 -16.05
N TYR A 125 0.98 -10.88 -14.88
CA TYR A 125 0.43 -10.39 -13.62
C TYR A 125 1.02 -9.02 -13.26
N ILE A 126 2.34 -8.82 -13.37
CA ILE A 126 3.01 -7.54 -13.09
C ILE A 126 2.51 -6.45 -14.04
N VAL A 127 2.38 -6.77 -15.34
CA VAL A 127 1.83 -5.81 -16.32
C VAL A 127 0.38 -5.46 -15.98
N GLY A 128 -0.43 -6.46 -15.63
CA GLY A 128 -1.82 -6.24 -15.19
C GLY A 128 -1.91 -5.32 -13.97
N ILE A 129 -1.04 -5.52 -12.98
CA ILE A 129 -0.95 -4.63 -11.81
C ILE A 129 -0.54 -3.23 -12.23
N GLY A 130 0.48 -3.07 -13.08
CA GLY A 130 0.91 -1.76 -13.58
C GLY A 130 -0.23 -1.00 -14.25
N ILE A 131 -0.97 -1.65 -15.15
CA ILE A 131 -2.14 -1.06 -15.83
C ILE A 131 -3.23 -0.71 -14.81
N GLY A 132 -3.56 -1.63 -13.89
CA GLY A 132 -4.56 -1.41 -12.86
C GLY A 132 -4.22 -0.26 -11.92
N ALA A 133 -2.96 -0.19 -11.47
CA ALA A 133 -2.44 0.90 -10.66
C ALA A 133 -2.51 2.24 -11.40
N PHE A 134 -2.14 2.27 -12.69
CA PHE A 134 -2.24 3.48 -13.52
C PHE A 134 -3.70 3.96 -13.64
N ILE A 135 -4.63 3.08 -13.95
CA ILE A 135 -6.06 3.41 -14.04
C ILE A 135 -6.57 3.91 -12.69
N GLY A 136 -6.26 3.20 -11.59
CA GLY A 136 -6.64 3.60 -10.24
C GLY A 136 -6.09 4.99 -9.88
N ASN A 137 -4.83 5.24 -10.18
CA ASN A 137 -4.21 6.54 -9.96
C ASN A 137 -4.86 7.66 -10.78
N CYS A 138 -5.23 7.39 -12.04
CA CYS A 138 -5.99 8.34 -12.85
C CYS A 138 -7.34 8.66 -12.19
N VAL A 139 -8.08 7.65 -11.75
CA VAL A 139 -9.34 7.87 -11.02
C VAL A 139 -9.13 8.73 -9.78
N PHE A 140 -8.07 8.49 -8.99
CA PHE A 140 -7.75 9.30 -7.82
C PHE A 140 -7.33 10.73 -8.16
N ILE A 141 -6.58 10.93 -9.24
CA ILE A 141 -6.13 12.28 -9.67
C ILE A 141 -7.32 13.11 -10.16
N PHE A 142 -8.10 12.57 -11.09
CA PHE A 142 -9.23 13.29 -11.69
C PHE A 142 -10.43 13.37 -10.74
N GLY A 143 -10.78 12.26 -10.09
CA GLY A 143 -11.85 12.20 -9.09
C GLY A 143 -11.55 13.06 -7.88
N GLY A 144 -10.30 13.06 -7.42
CA GLY A 144 -9.87 13.91 -6.31
C GLY A 144 -9.98 15.39 -6.63
N LYS A 145 -9.61 15.83 -7.82
CA LYS A 145 -9.76 17.22 -8.27
C LYS A 145 -11.25 17.61 -8.36
N PHE A 146 -12.07 16.75 -8.92
CA PHE A 146 -13.52 16.96 -9.00
C PHE A 146 -14.15 17.09 -7.61
N LEU A 147 -13.80 16.17 -6.71
CA LEU A 147 -14.32 16.15 -5.36
C LEU A 147 -13.90 17.40 -4.57
N TYR A 148 -12.63 17.79 -4.69
CA TYR A 148 -12.11 19.01 -4.05
C TYR A 148 -12.84 20.26 -4.50
N SER A 149 -13.11 20.41 -5.82
CA SER A 149 -13.83 21.57 -6.36
C SER A 149 -15.29 21.65 -5.88
N LYS A 150 -15.91 20.52 -5.59
CA LYS A 150 -17.31 20.45 -5.10
C LYS A 150 -17.44 20.52 -3.58
N LEU A 151 -16.40 20.09 -2.85
CA LEU A 151 -16.38 19.97 -1.39
C LEU A 151 -15.44 20.99 -0.73
N ALA A 152 -15.22 22.13 -1.35
CA ALA A 152 -14.27 23.15 -0.86
C ALA A 152 -14.56 23.60 0.60
N GLY A 153 -15.79 23.44 1.11
CA GLY A 153 -16.12 23.67 2.53
C GLY A 153 -16.11 22.42 3.42
N ALA A 154 -15.89 21.23 2.85
CA ALA A 154 -16.02 19.96 3.59
C ALA A 154 -14.66 19.30 3.92
N GLN A 155 -13.55 20.00 3.71
CA GLN A 155 -12.20 19.47 3.95
C GLN A 155 -12.02 18.97 5.40
N HIS A 156 -12.59 19.68 6.35
CA HIS A 156 -12.59 19.30 7.76
C HIS A 156 -13.22 17.91 7.98
N TYR A 157 -14.37 17.66 7.38
CA TYR A 157 -15.05 16.36 7.48
C TYR A 157 -14.28 15.25 6.79
N MET A 158 -13.58 15.54 5.69
CA MET A 158 -12.73 14.57 5.00
C MET A 158 -11.56 14.08 5.88
N HIS A 159 -10.92 14.99 6.63
CA HIS A 159 -9.83 14.59 7.54
C HIS A 159 -10.35 13.71 8.69
N TRP A 160 -11.53 13.98 9.23
CA TRP A 160 -12.18 13.13 10.24
C TRP A 160 -12.52 11.75 9.68
N PHE A 161 -13.06 11.71 8.46
CA PHE A 161 -13.41 10.45 7.79
C PHE A 161 -12.17 9.60 7.49
N ILE A 162 -11.14 10.19 6.93
CA ILE A 162 -9.87 9.51 6.64
C ILE A 162 -9.20 9.04 7.93
N GLY A 163 -9.14 9.89 8.95
CA GLY A 163 -8.63 9.55 10.27
C GLY A 163 -9.39 8.37 10.89
N GLY A 164 -10.71 8.34 10.77
CA GLY A 164 -11.56 7.25 11.24
C GLY A 164 -11.26 5.92 10.54
N ILE A 165 -11.08 5.94 9.21
CA ILE A 165 -10.70 4.73 8.45
C ILE A 165 -9.32 4.21 8.90
N PHE A 166 -8.33 5.09 9.04
CA PHE A 166 -7.00 4.68 9.50
C PHE A 166 -7.03 4.17 10.93
N ALA A 167 -7.77 4.81 11.84
CA ALA A 167 -7.94 4.36 13.21
C ALA A 167 -8.58 2.96 13.28
N LEU A 168 -9.65 2.74 12.52
CA LEU A 168 -10.30 1.43 12.43
C LEU A 168 -9.34 0.37 11.89
N THR A 169 -8.56 0.71 10.85
CA THR A 169 -7.55 -0.18 10.26
C THR A 169 -6.47 -0.51 11.28
N ALA A 170 -5.97 0.47 12.04
CA ALA A 170 -4.98 0.27 13.10
C ALA A 170 -5.52 -0.65 14.20
N LEU A 171 -6.77 -0.47 14.63
CA LEU A 171 -7.41 -1.33 15.63
C LEU A 171 -7.55 -2.77 15.15
N ILE A 172 -7.98 -2.97 13.89
CA ILE A 172 -8.07 -4.30 13.29
C ILE A 172 -6.68 -4.97 13.21
N GLN A 173 -5.67 -4.20 12.81
CA GLN A 173 -4.29 -4.68 12.74
C GLN A 173 -3.77 -5.06 14.12
N LEU A 174 -3.94 -4.21 15.11
CA LEU A 174 -3.57 -4.48 16.50
C LEU A 174 -4.26 -5.74 17.05
N TYR A 175 -5.56 -5.89 16.81
CA TYR A 175 -6.31 -7.08 17.19
C TYR A 175 -5.76 -8.36 16.56
N LYS A 176 -5.36 -8.31 15.28
CA LYS A 176 -4.73 -9.45 14.58
C LYS A 176 -3.39 -9.82 15.19
N ILE A 177 -2.52 -8.82 15.48
CA ILE A 177 -1.22 -9.01 16.08
C ILE A 177 -1.37 -9.65 17.48
N LEU A 178 -2.27 -9.12 18.32
CA LEU A 178 -2.49 -9.62 19.67
C LEU A 178 -3.08 -11.05 19.71
N ARG A 179 -3.85 -11.43 18.69
CA ARG A 179 -4.44 -12.78 18.60
C ARG A 179 -3.53 -13.82 17.95
N HIS A 180 -2.28 -13.51 17.66
CA HIS A 180 -1.34 -14.42 16.98
C HIS A 180 -1.91 -15.08 15.69
N LYS A 181 -2.82 -14.41 15.01
CA LYS A 181 -3.30 -14.84 13.70
C LYS A 181 -2.35 -14.34 12.62
N ASP A 182 -1.09 -14.73 12.72
CA ASP A 182 -0.03 -14.34 11.78
C ASP A 182 -0.27 -14.97 10.41
N ALA A 183 0.02 -14.21 9.36
CA ALA A 183 0.08 -14.72 7.98
C ALA A 183 1.07 -15.91 7.87
N VAL A 184 2.09 -15.93 8.72
CA VAL A 184 3.09 -16.99 8.85
C VAL A 184 2.47 -18.31 9.32
N ASP A 185 1.58 -18.29 10.31
CA ASP A 185 0.87 -19.50 10.76
C ASP A 185 0.05 -20.13 9.64
N LYS A 186 -0.60 -19.31 8.84
CA LYS A 186 -1.34 -19.80 7.67
C LYS A 186 -0.44 -20.43 6.61
N LEU A 187 0.73 -19.83 6.36
CA LEU A 187 1.70 -20.37 5.40
C LEU A 187 2.32 -21.68 5.89
N GLN A 188 2.61 -21.80 7.18
CA GLN A 188 3.12 -23.04 7.76
C GLN A 188 2.07 -24.17 7.72
N HIS A 189 0.82 -23.87 8.02
CA HIS A 189 -0.27 -24.84 7.91
C HIS A 189 -0.46 -25.36 6.49
N ILE A 190 -0.38 -24.46 5.49
CA ILE A 190 -0.53 -24.84 4.08
C ILE A 190 0.64 -25.71 3.62
N LYS A 191 1.87 -25.34 3.98
CA LYS A 191 3.07 -26.10 3.65
C LYS A 191 3.04 -27.50 4.30
N LYS A 192 2.51 -27.60 5.50
CA LYS A 192 2.33 -28.89 6.18
C LYS A 192 1.30 -29.76 5.51
N GLN A 193 0.22 -29.19 4.95
CA GLN A 193 -0.79 -29.90 4.18
C GLN A 193 -0.25 -30.39 2.81
N GLU A 194 0.58 -29.60 2.13
CA GLU A 194 1.21 -30.01 0.87
C GLU A 194 2.22 -31.15 1.05
N ILE A 195 2.95 -31.18 2.17
CA ILE A 195 3.89 -32.27 2.48
C ILE A 195 3.15 -33.58 2.84
N THR A 196 1.93 -33.45 3.37
CA THR A 196 1.13 -34.61 3.83
C THR A 196 0.24 -35.21 2.73
N GLN A 197 0.07 -34.53 1.59
CA GLN A 197 -0.59 -35.07 0.40
C GLN A 197 0.44 -35.20 -0.73
N PRO A 198 1.17 -36.35 -0.85
CA PRO A 198 1.96 -36.60 -2.05
C PRO A 198 1.00 -36.69 -3.24
N LEU A 199 1.37 -35.99 -4.32
CA LEU A 199 0.69 -36.00 -5.61
C LEU A 199 0.43 -37.46 -6.03
N ILE A 200 -0.83 -37.83 -6.08
CA ILE A 200 -1.32 -39.01 -6.83
C ILE A 200 -1.48 -38.63 -8.28
#